data_cdea5841a762c20343c790d7b158cd9e
#
_entry.id   cdea5841a762c20343c790d7b158cd9e
#
_cell.length_a   1.000
_cell.length_b   1.000
_cell.length_c   1.000
_cell.angle_alpha   90.00
_cell.angle_beta   90.00
_cell.angle_gamma   90.00
#
_symmetry.space_group_name_H-M   'P 1'
#
loop_
_entity.id
_entity.type
_entity.pdbx_description
1 polymer ?
#
loop_
_entity_poly.entity_id
_entity_poly.type
_entity_poly.pdbx_seq_one_letter_code
_entity_poly.pdbx_strand_id
1 'polypeptide(L)'
;GLVGSEMCIRDRVKGRIEMVKVSNAFTLMIDYAHNAMALKSLLTTLKEYEHGRLVCVFGCGGNRSRERRFEMGEVSGNLADFTIITSDNPRFEEPEAIIEDIITGMKKTDGVYISIPDRKEAIAYAIDHGQPGDIIVLAGKGHEDYQEIKGVKYPMDERDLIADILKERGISF
;
A
#
# COMPACT_ATOMS: atom_id res chain seq x y z
N GLY A 1 10.80 17.24 -13.84
CA GLY A 1 10.90 16.92 -12.42
C GLY A 1 9.74 16.08 -11.92
N LEU A 2 9.80 15.71 -10.65
CA LEU A 2 8.77 14.90 -10.02
C LEU A 2 7.37 15.55 -10.08
N VAL A 3 7.30 16.88 -10.01
CA VAL A 3 6.02 17.61 -10.03
C VAL A 3 5.22 17.32 -11.30
N GLY A 4 5.87 17.33 -12.46
CA GLY A 4 5.20 17.02 -13.72
C GLY A 4 4.75 15.56 -13.79
N SER A 5 5.58 14.62 -13.28
CA SER A 5 5.25 13.20 -13.22
C SER A 5 4.09 12.93 -12.28
N GLU A 6 4.05 13.60 -11.12
CA GLU A 6 2.97 13.47 -10.16
C GLU A 6 1.64 13.93 -10.74
N MET A 7 1.61 15.05 -11.45
CA MET A 7 0.41 15.55 -12.11
C MET A 7 -0.07 14.57 -13.19
N CYS A 8 0.84 14.03 -14.00
CA CYS A 8 0.51 13.04 -15.03
C CYS A 8 -0.06 11.76 -14.42
N ILE A 9 0.49 11.30 -13.29
CA ILE A 9 -0.01 10.12 -12.58
C ILE A 9 -1.45 10.37 -12.12
N ARG A 10 -1.73 11.52 -11.51
CA ARG A 10 -3.07 11.87 -11.05
C ARG A 10 -4.08 11.90 -12.18
N ASP A 11 -3.69 12.41 -13.34
CA ASP A 11 -4.59 12.51 -14.50
C ASP A 11 -4.91 11.16 -15.11
N ARG A 12 -3.97 10.21 -15.06
CA ARG A 12 -4.11 8.92 -15.72
C ARG A 12 -4.75 7.84 -14.87
N VAL A 13 -4.56 7.89 -13.56
CA VAL A 13 -5.14 6.88 -12.67
C VAL A 13 -6.57 7.25 -12.34
N LYS A 14 -7.49 6.37 -12.74
CA LYS A 14 -8.90 6.51 -12.37
C LYS A 14 -9.05 6.11 -10.91
N GLY A 15 -9.47 7.04 -10.08
CA GLY A 15 -9.65 6.79 -8.68
C GLY A 15 -9.14 7.95 -7.84
N ARG A 16 -8.97 7.70 -6.56
CA ARG A 16 -8.62 8.74 -5.59
C ARG A 16 -7.19 8.58 -5.12
N ILE A 17 -6.26 8.88 -6.03
CA ILE A 17 -4.86 8.98 -5.65
C ILE A 17 -4.63 10.27 -4.88
N GLU A 18 -3.99 10.14 -3.74
CA GLU A 18 -3.53 11.28 -2.96
C GLU A 18 -2.03 11.18 -2.77
N MET A 19 -1.31 12.21 -3.21
CA MET A 19 0.13 12.32 -3.01
C MET A 19 0.40 12.88 -1.62
N VAL A 20 1.31 12.26 -0.87
CA VAL A 20 1.70 12.73 0.46
C VAL A 20 3.22 12.94 0.47
N LYS A 21 3.63 14.16 0.81
CA LYS A 21 5.06 14.49 0.84
C LYS A 21 5.72 13.88 2.07
N VAL A 22 6.65 12.97 1.86
CA VAL A 22 7.43 12.33 2.95
C VAL A 22 8.94 12.43 2.70
N SER A 23 9.36 12.71 1.47
CA SER A 23 10.76 12.78 1.08
C SER A 23 10.91 13.58 -0.21
N ASN A 24 12.09 14.13 -0.42
CA ASN A 24 12.46 14.72 -1.72
C ASN A 24 13.04 13.66 -2.66
N ALA A 25 13.37 12.49 -2.15
CA ALA A 25 14.03 11.42 -2.91
C ALA A 25 13.07 10.44 -3.57
N PHE A 26 11.89 10.25 -2.99
CA PHE A 26 10.89 9.29 -3.50
C PHE A 26 9.47 9.81 -3.31
N THR A 27 8.53 9.15 -3.99
CA THR A 27 7.10 9.52 -3.98
C THR A 27 6.31 8.52 -3.15
N LEU A 28 5.40 9.02 -2.32
CA LEU A 28 4.43 8.19 -1.60
C LEU A 28 3.02 8.63 -1.98
N MET A 29 2.16 7.64 -2.25
CA MET A 29 0.77 7.91 -2.60
C MET A 29 -0.19 6.96 -1.88
N ILE A 30 -1.42 7.42 -1.70
CA ILE A 30 -2.51 6.66 -1.09
C ILE A 30 -3.58 6.43 -2.15
N ASP A 31 -4.08 5.19 -2.26
CA ASP A 31 -5.14 4.84 -3.20
C ASP A 31 -6.13 3.85 -2.59
N TYR A 32 -7.36 3.83 -3.11
CA TYR A 32 -8.43 2.97 -2.62
C TYR A 32 -8.48 1.59 -3.28
N ALA A 33 -7.55 1.26 -4.17
CA ALA A 33 -7.54 -0.04 -4.84
C ALA A 33 -7.56 -1.19 -3.83
N HIS A 34 -8.68 -1.94 -3.78
CA HIS A 34 -8.93 -2.95 -2.76
C HIS A 34 -9.36 -4.30 -3.35
N ASN A 35 -9.19 -4.48 -4.65
CA ASN A 35 -9.38 -5.76 -5.33
C ASN A 35 -8.31 -5.96 -6.40
N ALA A 36 -8.20 -7.18 -6.92
CA ALA A 36 -7.14 -7.53 -7.85
C ALA A 36 -7.17 -6.71 -9.14
N MET A 37 -8.35 -6.46 -9.70
CA MET A 37 -8.50 -5.69 -10.93
C MET A 37 -8.03 -4.24 -10.75
N ALA A 38 -8.47 -3.59 -9.68
CA ALA A 38 -8.09 -2.21 -9.38
C ALA A 38 -6.59 -2.11 -9.08
N LEU A 39 -6.05 -3.06 -8.32
CA LEU A 39 -4.63 -3.09 -8.00
C LEU A 39 -3.79 -3.30 -9.26
N LYS A 40 -4.20 -4.21 -10.13
CA LYS A 40 -3.51 -4.45 -11.40
C LYS A 40 -3.49 -3.20 -12.27
N SER A 41 -4.63 -2.53 -12.40
CA SER A 41 -4.74 -1.29 -13.17
C SER A 41 -3.82 -0.20 -12.61
N LEU A 42 -3.82 -0.02 -11.30
CA LEU A 42 -2.98 0.96 -10.62
C LEU A 42 -1.50 0.68 -10.84
N LEU A 43 -1.05 -0.53 -10.53
CA LEU A 43 0.37 -0.89 -10.63
C LEU A 43 0.85 -0.88 -12.08
N THR A 44 0.03 -1.34 -13.04
CA THR A 44 0.37 -1.29 -14.45
C THR A 44 0.59 0.15 -14.92
N THR A 45 -0.30 1.06 -14.52
CA THR A 45 -0.17 2.48 -14.86
C THR A 45 1.09 3.08 -14.26
N LEU A 46 1.36 2.79 -12.97
CA LEU A 46 2.54 3.33 -12.30
C LEU A 46 3.85 2.84 -12.91
N LYS A 47 3.88 1.62 -13.43
CA LYS A 47 5.08 1.07 -14.08
C LYS A 47 5.47 1.81 -15.37
N GLU A 48 4.53 2.51 -15.98
CA GLU A 48 4.80 3.28 -17.21
C GLU A 48 5.60 4.56 -16.94
N TYR A 49 5.66 4.99 -15.69
CA TYR A 49 6.43 6.20 -15.32
C TYR A 49 7.84 5.82 -14.93
N GLU A 50 8.75 6.76 -15.15
CA GLU A 50 10.12 6.59 -14.72
C GLU A 50 10.19 6.50 -13.19
N HIS A 51 10.74 5.41 -12.69
CA HIS A 51 10.81 5.15 -11.25
C HIS A 51 12.01 4.24 -10.94
N GLY A 52 12.43 4.25 -9.67
CA GLY A 52 13.38 3.27 -9.15
C GLY A 52 12.66 1.95 -8.89
N ARG A 53 12.22 1.73 -7.63
CA ARG A 53 11.39 0.59 -7.31
C ARG A 53 9.91 1.01 -7.25
N LEU A 54 9.03 0.11 -7.64
CA LEU A 54 7.59 0.23 -7.38
C LEU A 54 7.30 -0.60 -6.13
N VAL A 55 6.97 0.08 -5.03
CA VAL A 55 6.71 -0.55 -3.73
C VAL A 55 5.22 -0.50 -3.44
N CYS A 56 4.62 -1.65 -3.18
CA CYS A 56 3.18 -1.75 -2.88
C CYS A 56 2.98 -2.17 -1.43
N VAL A 57 2.23 -1.38 -0.67
CA VAL A 57 1.86 -1.67 0.72
C VAL A 57 0.36 -1.90 0.76
N PHE A 58 -0.07 -3.11 1.09
CA PHE A 58 -1.49 -3.41 1.13
C PHE A 58 -1.82 -4.56 2.08
N GLY A 59 -3.11 -4.66 2.41
CA GLY A 59 -3.69 -5.77 3.11
C GLY A 59 -5.06 -6.07 2.53
N CYS A 60 -5.73 -7.09 3.04
CA CYS A 60 -7.07 -7.47 2.62
C CYS A 60 -8.02 -7.48 3.79
N GLY A 61 -9.32 -7.31 3.52
CA GLY A 61 -10.35 -7.33 4.54
C GLY A 61 -10.66 -8.74 5.03
N GLY A 62 -11.00 -8.84 6.30
CA GLY A 62 -11.58 -10.05 6.88
C GLY A 62 -13.06 -10.17 6.48
N ASN A 63 -13.62 -11.38 6.65
CA ASN A 63 -15.01 -11.68 6.30
C ASN A 63 -15.32 -11.34 4.83
N ARG A 64 -14.34 -11.57 3.96
CA ARG A 64 -14.43 -11.38 2.52
C ARG A 64 -13.86 -12.61 1.82
N SER A 65 -14.00 -12.69 0.50
CA SER A 65 -13.51 -13.81 -0.31
C SER A 65 -12.01 -14.03 -0.11
N ARG A 66 -11.62 -15.27 0.18
CA ARG A 66 -10.20 -15.65 0.27
C ARG A 66 -9.52 -15.57 -1.11
N GLU A 67 -10.26 -15.81 -2.18
CA GLU A 67 -9.72 -15.72 -3.54
C GLU A 67 -9.18 -14.32 -3.83
N ARG A 68 -9.84 -13.28 -3.34
CA ARG A 68 -9.38 -11.90 -3.46
C ARG A 68 -7.96 -11.74 -2.91
N ARG A 69 -7.67 -12.40 -1.80
CA ARG A 69 -6.36 -12.35 -1.14
C ARG A 69 -5.28 -12.98 -2.00
N PHE A 70 -5.58 -14.17 -2.54
CA PHE A 70 -4.65 -14.88 -3.44
C PHE A 70 -4.39 -14.06 -4.70
N GLU A 71 -5.43 -13.53 -5.32
CA GLU A 71 -5.34 -12.74 -6.54
C GLU A 71 -4.55 -11.45 -6.35
N MET A 72 -4.81 -10.73 -5.27
CA MET A 72 -4.09 -9.48 -4.97
C MET A 72 -2.61 -9.74 -4.71
N GLY A 73 -2.29 -10.81 -3.98
CA GLY A 73 -0.91 -11.22 -3.76
C GLY A 73 -0.19 -11.53 -5.07
N GLU A 74 -0.83 -12.26 -5.97
CA GLU A 74 -0.27 -12.59 -7.27
C GLU A 74 -0.08 -11.33 -8.13
N VAL A 75 -1.04 -10.44 -8.16
CA VAL A 75 -0.95 -9.17 -8.91
C VAL A 75 0.24 -8.34 -8.40
N SER A 76 0.36 -8.15 -7.11
CA SER A 76 1.45 -7.37 -6.55
C SER A 76 2.81 -8.04 -6.79
N GLY A 77 2.87 -9.35 -6.62
CA GLY A 77 4.10 -10.11 -6.86
C GLY A 77 4.59 -10.01 -8.30
N ASN A 78 3.68 -9.96 -9.26
CA ASN A 78 4.03 -9.84 -10.68
C ASN A 78 4.40 -8.42 -11.09
N LEU A 79 3.81 -7.40 -10.48
CA LEU A 79 3.92 -6.02 -10.96
C LEU A 79 4.76 -5.11 -10.08
N ALA A 80 4.78 -5.33 -8.75
CA ALA A 80 5.59 -4.51 -7.85
C ALA A 80 7.00 -5.09 -7.71
N ASP A 81 7.97 -4.22 -7.52
CA ASP A 81 9.36 -4.63 -7.26
C ASP A 81 9.52 -5.11 -5.82
N PHE A 82 8.73 -4.56 -4.91
CA PHE A 82 8.71 -4.92 -3.49
C PHE A 82 7.30 -4.79 -2.94
N THR A 83 6.85 -5.76 -2.17
CA THR A 83 5.53 -5.73 -1.54
C THR A 83 5.66 -5.81 -0.03
N ILE A 84 4.97 -4.93 0.68
CA ILE A 84 4.83 -5.00 2.14
C ILE A 84 3.39 -5.40 2.43
N ILE A 85 3.21 -6.61 2.94
CA ILE A 85 1.89 -7.15 3.25
C ILE A 85 1.55 -6.79 4.68
N THR A 86 0.40 -6.15 4.88
CA THR A 86 -0.02 -5.67 6.20
C THR A 86 -1.52 -5.92 6.42
N SER A 87 -2.06 -5.36 7.49
CA SER A 87 -3.50 -5.45 7.78
C SER A 87 -4.27 -4.35 7.08
N ASP A 88 -5.51 -4.65 6.74
CA ASP A 88 -6.53 -3.68 6.36
C ASP A 88 -7.59 -3.70 7.48
N ASN A 89 -8.78 -4.21 7.22
CA ASN A 89 -9.83 -4.40 8.22
C ASN A 89 -9.96 -5.90 8.51
N PRO A 90 -9.25 -6.46 9.52
CA PRO A 90 -9.31 -7.90 9.77
C PRO A 90 -10.67 -8.40 10.25
N ARG A 91 -11.49 -7.51 10.77
CA ARG A 91 -12.82 -7.82 11.28
C ARG A 91 -12.77 -8.97 12.31
N PHE A 92 -13.42 -10.09 12.04
CA PHE A 92 -13.44 -11.22 12.96
C PHE A 92 -12.38 -12.29 12.68
N GLU A 93 -11.50 -12.04 11.71
CA GLU A 93 -10.41 -12.96 11.38
C GLU A 93 -9.09 -12.49 11.99
N GLU A 94 -8.18 -13.43 12.17
CA GLU A 94 -6.83 -13.12 12.62
C GLU A 94 -6.05 -12.44 11.49
N PRO A 95 -5.40 -11.29 11.75
CA PRO A 95 -4.62 -10.59 10.72
C PRO A 95 -3.58 -11.48 10.05
N GLU A 96 -2.90 -12.32 10.82
CA GLU A 96 -1.87 -13.23 10.32
C GLU A 96 -2.44 -14.26 9.34
N ALA A 97 -3.66 -14.75 9.56
CA ALA A 97 -4.32 -15.70 8.66
C ALA A 97 -4.63 -15.04 7.31
N ILE A 98 -5.06 -13.78 7.32
CA ILE A 98 -5.32 -13.03 6.10
C ILE A 98 -4.01 -12.81 5.34
N ILE A 99 -2.94 -12.45 6.05
CA ILE A 99 -1.60 -12.23 5.48
C ILE A 99 -1.09 -13.53 4.84
N GLU A 100 -1.28 -14.68 5.47
CA GLU A 100 -0.88 -15.97 4.90
C GLU A 100 -1.57 -16.27 3.57
N ASP A 101 -2.84 -15.91 3.43
CA ASP A 101 -3.56 -16.06 2.17
C ASP A 101 -2.93 -15.19 1.08
N ILE A 102 -2.57 -13.95 1.42
CA ILE A 102 -1.89 -13.05 0.48
C ILE A 102 -0.53 -13.64 0.07
N ILE A 103 0.22 -14.15 1.03
CA ILE A 103 1.53 -14.78 0.79
C ILE A 103 1.38 -15.98 -0.16
N THR A 104 0.30 -16.76 -0.02
CA THR A 104 0.03 -17.87 -0.92
C THR A 104 -0.03 -17.41 -2.38
N GLY A 105 -0.67 -16.26 -2.63
CA GLY A 105 -0.67 -15.64 -3.96
C GLY A 105 0.72 -15.13 -4.38
N MET A 106 1.44 -14.51 -3.47
CA MET A 106 2.80 -14.01 -3.73
C MET A 106 3.75 -15.14 -4.15
N LYS A 107 3.63 -16.31 -3.52
CA LYS A 107 4.49 -17.45 -3.81
C LYS A 107 4.31 -18.04 -5.21
N LYS A 108 3.27 -17.65 -5.92
CA LYS A 108 3.08 -18.00 -7.34
C LYS A 108 3.92 -17.14 -8.28
N THR A 109 4.62 -16.16 -7.74
CA THR A 109 5.42 -15.17 -8.48
C THR A 109 6.85 -15.18 -7.97
N ASP A 110 7.73 -14.46 -8.67
CA ASP A 110 9.10 -14.23 -8.23
C ASP A 110 9.21 -12.93 -7.41
N GLY A 111 8.09 -12.34 -6.99
CA GLY A 111 8.05 -11.08 -6.27
C GLY A 111 8.70 -11.14 -4.90
N VAL A 112 9.38 -10.06 -4.54
CA VAL A 112 10.01 -9.91 -3.23
C VAL A 112 9.00 -9.28 -2.28
N TYR A 113 8.86 -9.83 -1.08
CA TYR A 113 7.90 -9.33 -0.10
C TYR A 113 8.39 -9.50 1.32
N ILE A 114 7.80 -8.70 2.22
CA ILE A 114 7.85 -8.90 3.66
C ILE A 114 6.43 -8.75 4.20
N SER A 115 6.20 -9.17 5.43
CA SER A 115 4.92 -8.97 6.10
C SER A 115 5.13 -8.26 7.42
N ILE A 116 4.33 -7.22 7.66
CA ILE A 116 4.31 -6.45 8.91
C ILE A 116 2.84 -6.23 9.27
N PRO A 117 2.30 -7.01 10.22
CA PRO A 117 0.86 -6.95 10.53
C PRO A 117 0.35 -5.59 10.97
N ASP A 118 1.10 -4.83 11.74
CA ASP A 118 0.70 -3.49 12.15
C ASP A 118 0.87 -2.52 11.00
N ARG A 119 -0.23 -1.87 10.59
CA ARG A 119 -0.21 -0.99 9.42
C ARG A 119 0.67 0.25 9.61
N LYS A 120 0.69 0.84 10.80
CA LYS A 120 1.58 1.98 11.06
C LYS A 120 3.04 1.57 10.93
N GLU A 121 3.41 0.41 11.48
CA GLU A 121 4.77 -0.11 11.35
C GLU A 121 5.13 -0.40 9.90
N ALA A 122 4.19 -0.93 9.11
CA ALA A 122 4.41 -1.20 7.70
C ALA A 122 4.66 0.09 6.92
N ILE A 123 3.88 1.12 7.17
CA ILE A 123 4.06 2.44 6.54
C ILE A 123 5.40 3.05 6.96
N ALA A 124 5.73 2.97 8.25
CA ALA A 124 7.01 3.47 8.77
C ALA A 124 8.19 2.76 8.11
N TYR A 125 8.10 1.44 7.95
CA TYR A 125 9.14 0.67 7.25
C TYR A 125 9.32 1.16 5.82
N ALA A 126 8.22 1.36 5.10
CA ALA A 126 8.27 1.84 3.73
C ALA A 126 8.96 3.21 3.63
N ILE A 127 8.65 4.12 4.55
CA ILE A 127 9.26 5.46 4.58
C ILE A 127 10.74 5.39 4.95
N ASP A 128 11.07 4.62 6.00
CA ASP A 128 12.45 4.50 6.48
C ASP A 128 13.39 3.84 5.47
N HIS A 129 12.87 2.95 4.64
CA HIS A 129 13.64 2.20 3.65
C HIS A 129 13.40 2.66 2.21
N GLY A 130 12.77 3.82 2.03
CA GLY A 130 12.57 4.40 0.70
C GLY A 130 13.90 4.74 0.05
N GLN A 131 14.04 4.37 -1.21
CA GLN A 131 15.23 4.63 -2.02
C GLN A 131 14.95 5.73 -3.04
N PRO A 132 16.00 6.44 -3.50
CA PRO A 132 15.80 7.48 -4.52
C PRO A 132 15.06 6.94 -5.75
N GLY A 133 14.04 7.66 -6.18
CA GLY A 133 13.23 7.29 -7.33
C GLY A 133 12.10 6.31 -7.04
N ASP A 134 11.96 5.78 -5.84
CA ASP A 134 10.88 4.86 -5.49
C ASP A 134 9.51 5.51 -5.68
N ILE A 135 8.55 4.69 -6.11
CA ILE A 135 7.12 5.00 -6.01
C ILE A 135 6.55 4.03 -4.98
N ILE A 136 6.10 4.57 -3.86
CA ILE A 136 5.48 3.79 -2.78
C ILE A 136 3.98 4.05 -2.81
N VAL A 137 3.17 3.00 -2.98
CA VAL A 137 1.72 3.14 -2.96
C VAL A 137 1.13 2.39 -1.78
N LEU A 138 0.33 3.11 -0.97
CA LEU A 138 -0.46 2.53 0.11
C LEU A 138 -1.83 2.24 -0.47
N ALA A 139 -2.12 0.97 -0.74
CA ALA A 139 -3.34 0.56 -1.41
C ALA A 139 -4.35 -0.05 -0.45
N GLY A 140 -5.62 0.18 -0.73
CA GLY A 140 -6.73 -0.48 -0.08
C GLY A 140 -7.63 0.42 0.76
N LYS A 141 -7.08 1.32 1.55
CA LYS A 141 -7.87 2.16 2.44
C LYS A 141 -8.31 3.49 1.84
N GLY A 142 -7.45 4.10 1.03
CA GLY A 142 -7.78 5.39 0.42
C GLY A 142 -8.19 6.43 1.46
N HIS A 143 -9.47 6.84 1.41
CA HIS A 143 -10.02 7.86 2.31
C HIS A 143 -10.60 7.30 3.62
N GLU A 144 -10.56 5.98 3.83
CA GLU A 144 -11.05 5.40 5.08
C GLU A 144 -10.23 5.90 6.27
N ASP A 145 -10.92 6.29 7.33
CA ASP A 145 -10.32 6.86 8.55
C ASP A 145 -10.45 5.92 9.75
N TYR A 146 -10.62 4.63 9.51
CA TYR A 146 -10.82 3.64 10.55
C TYR A 146 -10.18 2.30 10.18
N GLN A 147 -9.97 1.47 11.21
CA GLN A 147 -9.66 0.05 11.07
C GLN A 147 -10.71 -0.74 11.84
N GLU A 148 -11.38 -1.68 11.17
CA GLU A 148 -12.42 -2.50 11.78
C GLU A 148 -11.85 -3.81 12.31
N ILE A 149 -11.93 -4.00 13.62
CA ILE A 149 -11.45 -5.19 14.33
C ILE A 149 -12.54 -5.68 15.25
N LYS A 150 -12.98 -6.93 15.06
CA LYS A 150 -14.01 -7.59 15.88
C LYS A 150 -15.29 -6.77 16.05
N GLY A 151 -15.72 -6.14 14.95
CA GLY A 151 -16.95 -5.35 14.92
C GLY A 151 -16.81 -3.94 15.45
N VAL A 152 -15.61 -3.51 15.85
CA VAL A 152 -15.35 -2.17 16.36
C VAL A 152 -14.50 -1.40 15.36
N LYS A 153 -14.89 -0.17 15.06
CA LYS A 153 -14.11 0.72 14.20
C LYS A 153 -13.22 1.59 15.06
N TYR A 154 -11.91 1.40 14.93
CA TYR A 154 -10.90 2.19 15.61
C TYR A 154 -10.44 3.31 14.69
N PRO A 155 -10.28 4.55 15.21
CA PRO A 155 -9.74 5.64 14.39
C PRO A 155 -8.37 5.28 13.82
N MET A 156 -8.25 5.34 12.50
CA MET A 156 -6.98 5.13 11.81
C MET A 156 -7.04 5.77 10.43
N ASP A 157 -6.43 6.93 10.30
CA ASP A 157 -6.30 7.62 9.03
C ASP A 157 -4.83 7.55 8.60
N GLU A 158 -4.57 7.08 7.39
CA GLU A 158 -3.20 6.91 6.90
C GLU A 158 -2.44 8.24 6.87
N ARG A 159 -3.13 9.35 6.62
CA ARG A 159 -2.51 10.67 6.60
C ARG A 159 -2.00 11.04 8.00
N ASP A 160 -2.78 10.73 9.02
CA ASP A 160 -2.39 10.95 10.41
C ASP A 160 -1.24 10.04 10.82
N LEU A 161 -1.28 8.78 10.40
CA LEU A 161 -0.19 7.83 10.65
C LEU A 161 1.12 8.34 10.03
N ILE A 162 1.06 8.83 8.80
CA ILE A 162 2.23 9.37 8.11
C ILE A 162 2.75 10.61 8.84
N ALA A 163 1.86 11.52 9.24
CA ALA A 163 2.23 12.73 9.98
C ALA A 163 2.93 12.37 11.30
N ASP A 164 2.40 11.39 12.02
CA ASP A 164 3.00 10.91 13.27
C ASP A 164 4.39 10.31 13.04
N ILE A 165 4.54 9.52 11.98
CA ILE A 165 5.82 8.90 11.62
C ILE A 165 6.85 9.98 11.30
N LEU A 166 6.50 10.97 10.49
CA LEU A 166 7.41 12.06 10.13
C LEU A 166 7.82 12.86 11.37
N LYS A 167 6.87 13.12 12.26
CA LYS A 167 7.15 13.82 13.52
C LYS A 167 8.11 13.02 14.39
N GLU A 168 7.91 11.72 14.54
CA GLU A 168 8.78 10.83 15.32
C GLU A 168 10.21 10.81 14.78
N ARG A 169 10.39 11.01 13.46
CA ARG A 169 11.71 11.06 12.82
C ARG A 169 12.29 12.46 12.70
N GLY A 170 11.58 13.47 13.17
CA GLY A 170 12.05 14.86 13.10
C GLY A 170 12.07 15.40 11.65
N ILE A 171 11.22 14.88 10.78
CA ILE A 171 11.13 15.31 9.38
C ILE A 171 9.97 16.30 9.23
N SER A 172 10.22 17.42 8.57
CA SER A 172 9.19 18.41 8.29
C SER A 172 9.34 18.95 6.87
N PHE A 173 8.20 19.28 6.27
CA PHE A 173 8.13 19.86 4.92
C PHE A 173 7.25 21.10 4.91
#